data_e8587899c934f09725f68c78aab1de47
#
_entry.id   e8587899c934f09725f68c78aab1de47
#
_cell.length_a   1.000
_cell.length_b   1.000
_cell.length_c   1.000
_cell.angle_alpha   90.00
_cell.angle_beta   90.00
_cell.angle_gamma   90.00
#
_symmetry.space_group_name_H-M   'P 1'
#
loop_
_entity.id
_entity.type
_entity.pdbx_description
1 polymer ?
#
loop_
_entity_poly.entity_id
_entity_poly.type
_entity_poly.pdbx_seq_one_letter_code
_entity_poly.pdbx_strand_id
1 'polypeptide(L)'
;MKLVVAIVKPHRLDEVKEALQDLGVHGLTSTDVEGFGRQRGHTEIYRGAEYQVDFVPKIKVEVLCEDEQVSGIVEALAKAARTGKIGDGKIWVMPVEQVLRIRTGEMGPDAL
;
A
#
# COMPACT_ATOMS: atom_id res chain seq x y z
N MET A 1 5.14 -3.10 17.51
CA MET A 1 5.47 -2.96 16.08
C MET A 1 4.26 -3.26 15.23
N LYS A 2 4.17 -2.61 14.11
CA LYS A 2 3.02 -2.74 13.20
C LYS A 2 3.48 -2.88 11.76
N LEU A 3 2.64 -3.48 10.95
CA LEU A 3 2.76 -3.49 9.49
C LEU A 3 1.65 -2.62 8.93
N VAL A 4 2.02 -1.55 8.27
CA VAL A 4 1.06 -0.71 7.53
C VAL A 4 1.05 -1.22 6.10
N VAL A 5 -0.12 -1.55 5.61
CA VAL A 5 -0.35 -2.07 4.26
C VAL A 5 -1.25 -1.12 3.50
N ALA A 6 -0.86 -0.77 2.30
CA ALA A 6 -1.66 0.08 1.42
C ALA A 6 -1.79 -0.56 0.05
N ILE A 7 -2.99 -0.54 -0.50
CA ILE A 7 -3.22 -0.86 -1.92
C ILE A 7 -3.47 0.46 -2.61
N VAL A 8 -2.64 0.80 -3.58
CA VAL A 8 -2.66 2.10 -4.24
C VAL A 8 -2.66 1.96 -5.76
N LYS A 9 -3.06 3.02 -6.45
CA LYS A 9 -2.93 3.07 -7.91
C LYS A 9 -1.45 3.09 -8.30
N PRO A 10 -1.04 2.37 -9.34
CA PRO A 10 0.37 2.27 -9.72
C PRO A 10 1.06 3.61 -9.95
N HIS A 11 0.37 4.57 -10.56
CA HIS A 11 0.94 5.88 -10.85
C HIS A 11 1.17 6.76 -9.61
N ARG A 12 0.70 6.31 -8.43
CA ARG A 12 0.90 7.05 -7.17
C ARG A 12 2.09 6.52 -6.36
N LEU A 13 2.77 5.48 -6.83
CA LEU A 13 3.85 4.85 -6.06
C LEU A 13 4.99 5.82 -5.74
N ASP A 14 5.41 6.64 -6.69
CA ASP A 14 6.52 7.57 -6.48
C ASP A 14 6.18 8.61 -5.41
N GLU A 15 4.97 9.16 -5.42
CA GLU A 15 4.49 10.11 -4.42
C GLU A 15 4.40 9.48 -3.03
N VAL A 16 3.94 8.22 -2.97
CA VAL A 16 3.88 7.46 -1.73
C VAL A 16 5.28 7.25 -1.15
N LYS A 17 6.22 6.81 -1.98
CA LYS A 17 7.61 6.63 -1.58
C LYS A 17 8.22 7.93 -1.03
N GLU A 18 8.03 9.01 -1.74
CA GLU A 18 8.55 10.33 -1.37
C GLU A 18 7.97 10.80 -0.02
N ALA A 19 6.66 10.65 0.15
CA ALA A 19 5.98 11.01 1.40
C ALA A 19 6.51 10.22 2.59
N LEU A 20 6.78 8.93 2.41
CA LEU A 20 7.36 8.09 3.46
C LEU A 20 8.80 8.47 3.77
N GLN A 21 9.59 8.76 2.76
CA GLN A 21 10.98 9.23 2.95
C GLN A 21 11.03 10.53 3.74
N ASP A 22 10.12 11.45 3.48
CA ASP A 22 10.00 12.73 4.20
C ASP A 22 9.69 12.54 5.68
N LEU A 23 9.06 11.44 6.05
CA LEU A 23 8.81 11.07 7.45
C LEU A 23 9.97 10.32 8.11
N GLY A 24 11.05 10.09 7.37
CA GLY A 24 12.18 9.31 7.89
C GLY A 24 11.99 7.81 7.79
N VAL A 25 11.00 7.33 7.04
CA VAL A 25 10.84 5.90 6.76
C VAL A 25 11.87 5.50 5.70
N HIS A 26 12.74 4.56 6.06
CA HIS A 26 13.86 4.17 5.21
C HIS A 26 13.60 2.92 4.38
N GLY A 27 12.55 2.18 4.67
CA GLY A 27 12.26 0.95 3.95
C GLY A 27 10.79 0.76 3.69
N LEU A 28 10.47 0.33 2.49
CA LEU A 28 9.15 -0.15 2.11
C LEU A 28 9.31 -1.32 1.16
N THR A 29 8.32 -2.18 1.14
CA THR A 29 8.24 -3.25 0.16
C THR A 29 7.06 -2.97 -0.75
N SER A 30 7.25 -3.10 -2.04
CA SER A 30 6.17 -2.97 -3.01
C SER A 30 6.00 -4.25 -3.81
N THR A 31 4.77 -4.58 -4.12
CA THR A 31 4.40 -5.76 -4.87
C THR A 31 3.34 -5.40 -5.89
N ASP A 32 3.52 -5.85 -7.12
CA ASP A 32 2.48 -5.73 -8.14
C ASP A 32 1.35 -6.69 -7.79
N VAL A 33 0.15 -6.17 -7.72
CA VAL A 33 -1.05 -6.96 -7.42
C VAL A 33 -2.16 -6.57 -8.37
N GLU A 34 -3.21 -7.36 -8.38
CA GLU A 34 -4.43 -7.05 -9.13
C GLU A 34 -5.58 -6.97 -8.15
N GLY A 35 -6.38 -5.92 -8.28
CA GLY A 35 -7.53 -5.70 -7.44
C GLY A 35 -8.84 -5.81 -8.21
N PHE A 36 -9.84 -6.35 -7.56
CA PHE A 36 -11.22 -6.34 -8.00
C PHE A 36 -12.02 -5.49 -7.03
N GLY A 37 -12.83 -4.59 -7.57
CA GLY A 37 -13.62 -3.72 -6.71
C GLY A 37 -14.64 -2.91 -7.49
N ARG A 38 -15.11 -1.84 -6.87
CA ARG A 38 -16.15 -0.97 -7.43
C ARG A 38 -15.59 0.02 -8.46
N GLN A 39 -14.84 -0.47 -9.44
CA GLN A 39 -14.45 0.38 -10.56
C GLN A 39 -15.55 0.32 -11.62
N ARG A 40 -16.42 1.29 -11.58
CA ARG A 40 -17.49 1.42 -12.56
C ARG A 40 -16.92 1.84 -13.91
N GLY A 41 -17.58 1.40 -14.97
CA GLY A 41 -17.27 1.84 -16.31
C GLY A 41 -16.41 0.87 -17.12
N HIS A 42 -15.98 -0.20 -16.53
CA HIS A 42 -15.27 -1.25 -17.24
C HIS A 42 -16.17 -2.44 -17.55
N THR A 43 -17.25 -2.15 -18.29
CA THR A 43 -18.05 -3.21 -18.89
C THR A 43 -17.69 -3.26 -20.35
N GLU A 44 -17.19 -4.40 -20.79
CA GLU A 44 -16.90 -4.64 -22.19
C GLU A 44 -17.97 -5.56 -22.77
N ILE A 45 -18.39 -5.29 -24.01
CA ILE A 45 -19.30 -6.14 -24.74
C ILE A 45 -18.49 -6.94 -25.76
N TYR A 46 -18.50 -8.23 -25.62
CA TYR A 46 -17.84 -9.13 -26.54
C TYR A 46 -18.82 -10.20 -26.99
N ARG A 47 -19.02 -10.29 -28.31
CA ARG A 47 -19.99 -11.25 -28.92
C ARG A 47 -21.41 -11.16 -28.32
N GLY A 48 -21.84 -9.95 -27.99
CA GLY A 48 -23.17 -9.70 -27.43
C GLY A 48 -23.30 -10.01 -25.94
N ALA A 49 -22.24 -10.43 -25.26
CA ALA A 49 -22.22 -10.65 -23.84
C ALA A 49 -21.42 -9.53 -23.15
N GLU A 50 -21.91 -9.07 -22.01
CA GLU A 50 -21.19 -8.10 -21.20
C GLU A 50 -20.14 -8.81 -20.35
N TYR A 51 -18.89 -8.32 -20.45
CA TYR A 51 -17.81 -8.76 -19.58
C TYR A 51 -17.35 -7.58 -18.74
N GLN A 52 -17.35 -7.77 -17.45
CA GLN A 52 -16.71 -6.81 -16.56
C GLN A 52 -15.21 -7.05 -16.57
N VAL A 53 -14.44 -5.97 -16.67
CA VAL A 53 -13.00 -6.05 -16.42
C VAL A 53 -12.86 -6.16 -14.90
N ASP A 54 -12.69 -7.38 -14.41
CA ASP A 54 -12.76 -7.67 -13.00
C ASP A 54 -11.50 -7.26 -12.24
N PHE A 55 -10.34 -7.37 -12.88
CA PHE A 55 -9.06 -7.11 -12.22
C PHE A 55 -8.34 -5.91 -12.81
N VAL A 56 -7.84 -5.06 -11.94
CA VAL A 56 -7.13 -3.84 -12.29
C VAL A 56 -5.77 -3.85 -11.60
N PRO A 57 -4.69 -3.48 -12.32
CA PRO A 57 -3.36 -3.38 -11.70
C PRO A 57 -3.36 -2.42 -10.52
N LYS A 58 -2.75 -2.84 -9.44
CA LYS A 58 -2.53 -2.06 -8.23
C LYS A 58 -1.11 -2.34 -7.72
N ILE A 59 -0.68 -1.52 -6.78
CA ILE A 59 0.55 -1.76 -6.04
C ILE A 59 0.20 -1.95 -4.57
N LYS A 60 0.75 -3.00 -3.97
CA LYS A 60 0.70 -3.20 -2.53
C LYS A 60 1.98 -2.66 -1.93
N VAL A 61 1.86 -1.75 -1.01
CA VAL A 61 2.97 -1.15 -0.26
C VAL A 61 2.91 -1.64 1.17
N GLU A 62 4.03 -2.11 1.70
CA GLU A 62 4.12 -2.59 3.07
C GLU A 62 5.25 -1.87 3.80
N VAL A 63 4.97 -1.39 5.00
CA VAL A 63 5.92 -0.66 5.83
C VAL A 63 5.88 -1.22 7.25
N LEU A 64 7.01 -1.72 7.73
CA LEU A 64 7.18 -2.08 9.14
C LEU A 64 7.55 -0.82 9.92
N CYS A 65 6.92 -0.64 11.07
CA CYS A 65 7.14 0.56 11.88
C CYS A 65 6.85 0.31 13.36
N GLU A 66 7.26 1.27 14.17
CA GLU A 66 6.88 1.31 15.58
C GLU A 66 5.44 1.82 15.72
N ASP A 67 4.81 1.47 16.84
CA ASP A 67 3.41 1.85 17.10
C ASP A 67 3.20 3.37 17.00
N GLU A 68 4.16 4.14 17.49
CA GLU A 68 4.08 5.60 17.52
C GLU A 68 4.15 6.24 16.12
N GLN A 69 4.67 5.51 15.14
CA GLN A 69 4.79 6.01 13.77
C GLN A 69 3.53 5.79 12.93
N VAL A 70 2.62 4.93 13.38
CA VAL A 70 1.49 4.45 12.58
C VAL A 70 0.64 5.61 12.06
N SER A 71 0.19 6.49 12.95
CA SER A 71 -0.72 7.58 12.54
C SER A 71 -0.11 8.52 11.52
N GLY A 72 1.16 8.86 11.66
CA GLY A 72 1.87 9.70 10.69
C GLY A 72 2.04 9.01 9.33
N ILE A 73 2.36 7.72 9.35
CA ILE A 73 2.52 6.94 8.13
C ILE A 73 1.18 6.79 7.39
N VAL A 74 0.12 6.44 8.10
CA VAL A 74 -1.22 6.30 7.52
C VAL A 74 -1.69 7.62 6.89
N GLU A 75 -1.51 8.72 7.60
CA GLU A 75 -1.86 10.04 7.09
C GLU A 75 -1.07 10.42 5.83
N ALA A 76 0.23 10.20 5.84
CA ALA A 76 1.09 10.49 4.70
C ALA A 76 0.75 9.62 3.49
N LEU A 77 0.50 8.32 3.70
CA LEU A 77 0.08 7.40 2.66
C LEU A 77 -1.26 7.82 2.05
N ALA A 78 -2.24 8.13 2.89
CA ALA A 78 -3.57 8.54 2.44
C ALA A 78 -3.49 9.80 1.59
N LYS A 79 -2.73 10.78 2.02
CA LYS A 79 -2.56 12.04 1.29
C LYS A 79 -1.85 11.82 -0.05
N ALA A 80 -0.78 11.04 -0.07
CA ALA A 80 0.01 10.79 -1.26
C ALA A 80 -0.72 9.91 -2.28
N ALA A 81 -1.49 8.94 -1.82
CA ALA A 81 -2.18 7.98 -2.69
C ALA A 81 -3.52 8.49 -3.22
N ARG A 82 -4.10 9.49 -2.58
CA ARG A 82 -5.44 9.95 -2.91
C ARG A 82 -5.49 10.68 -4.24
N THR A 83 -6.40 10.25 -5.12
CA THR A 83 -6.77 10.97 -6.34
C THR A 83 -8.16 11.57 -6.25
N GLY A 84 -8.98 11.08 -5.32
CA GLY A 84 -10.39 11.45 -5.19
C GLY A 84 -11.31 10.69 -6.13
N LYS A 85 -10.76 9.75 -6.88
CA LYS A 85 -11.51 8.92 -7.83
C LYS A 85 -11.68 7.51 -7.29
N ILE A 86 -12.67 6.80 -7.83
CA ILE A 86 -12.89 5.39 -7.50
C ILE A 86 -11.61 4.59 -7.79
N GLY A 87 -11.29 3.67 -6.90
CA GLY A 87 -10.14 2.80 -7.05
C GLY A 87 -8.88 3.30 -6.33
N ASP A 88 -8.97 4.33 -5.52
CA ASP A 88 -7.83 4.84 -4.74
C ASP A 88 -7.23 3.83 -3.77
N GLY A 89 -8.00 2.80 -3.41
CA GLY A 89 -7.51 1.73 -2.57
C GLY A 89 -7.80 1.92 -1.09
N LYS A 90 -7.10 1.14 -0.28
CA LYS A 90 -7.29 1.10 1.17
C LYS A 90 -5.96 1.00 1.88
N ILE A 91 -5.98 1.40 3.14
CA ILE A 91 -4.86 1.24 4.05
C ILE A 91 -5.36 0.48 5.27
N TRP A 92 -4.57 -0.48 5.75
CA TRP A 92 -4.87 -1.15 7.02
C TRP A 92 -3.59 -1.39 7.80
N VAL A 93 -3.75 -1.67 9.08
CA VAL A 93 -2.63 -1.85 10.01
C VAL A 93 -2.79 -3.20 10.70
N MET A 94 -1.68 -3.93 10.77
CA MET A 94 -1.64 -5.26 11.38
C MET A 94 -0.59 -5.27 12.49
N PRO A 95 -0.83 -5.99 13.59
CA PRO A 95 0.20 -6.19 14.59
C PRO A 95 1.31 -7.11 14.06
N VAL A 96 2.53 -6.81 14.47
CA VAL A 96 3.70 -7.63 14.18
C VAL A 96 4.32 -8.06 15.49
N GLU A 97 4.42 -9.36 15.69
CA GLU A 97 4.93 -9.91 16.95
C GLU A 97 6.45 -9.81 17.06
N GLN A 98 7.16 -10.01 15.94
CA GLN A 98 8.60 -10.06 15.95
C GLN A 98 9.17 -9.60 14.61
N VAL A 99 10.27 -8.86 14.64
CA VAL A 99 11.05 -8.47 13.47
C VAL A 99 12.51 -8.81 13.74
N LEU A 100 13.17 -9.40 12.76
CA LEU A 100 14.61 -9.68 12.79
C LEU A 100 15.23 -9.17 11.50
N ARG A 101 16.29 -8.37 11.63
CA ARG A 101 17.07 -7.93 10.48
C ARG A 101 18.06 -9.03 10.11
N ILE A 102 17.94 -9.56 8.92
CA ILE A 102 18.69 -10.74 8.49
C ILE A 102 20.21 -10.50 8.56
N ARG A 103 20.70 -9.36 8.06
CA ARG A 103 22.14 -9.08 7.99
C ARG A 103 22.79 -8.97 9.36
N THR A 104 22.13 -8.33 10.31
CA THR A 104 22.74 -8.00 11.61
C THR A 104 22.29 -8.90 12.75
N GLY A 105 21.16 -9.58 12.59
CA GLY A 105 20.53 -10.36 13.66
C GLY A 105 19.83 -9.51 14.72
N GLU A 106 19.78 -8.19 14.53
CA GLU A 106 19.05 -7.30 15.43
C GLU A 106 17.56 -7.62 15.41
N MET A 107 16.93 -7.50 16.56
CA MET A 107 15.51 -7.82 16.75
C MET A 107 14.75 -6.64 17.30
N GLY A 108 13.43 -6.68 17.12
CA GLY A 108 12.54 -5.66 17.65
C GLY A 108 12.72 -4.31 16.95
N PRO A 109 12.56 -3.19 17.67
CA PRO A 109 12.68 -1.85 17.09
C PRO A 109 14.01 -1.59 16.40
N ASP A 110 15.08 -2.19 16.87
CA ASP A 110 16.41 -2.05 16.26
C ASP A 110 16.51 -2.70 14.87
N ALA A 111 15.58 -3.56 14.54
CA ALA A 111 15.51 -4.24 13.25
C ALA A 111 14.76 -3.44 12.18
N LEU A 112 14.09 -2.39 12.57
CA LEU A 112 13.27 -1.57 11.67
C LEU A 112 14.10 -0.62 10.80
#